data_cd10f4e81cd3456d389f009dd9c6633f
#
_entry.id   cd10f4e81cd3456d389f009dd9c6633f
#
_cell.length_a   1.000
_cell.length_b   1.000
_cell.length_c   1.000
_cell.angle_alpha   90.00
_cell.angle_beta   90.00
_cell.angle_gamma   90.00
#
_symmetry.space_group_name_H-M   'P 1'
#
loop_
_entity.id
_entity.type
_entity.pdbx_description
1 polymer ?
#
loop_
_entity_poly.entity_id
_entity_poly.type
_entity_poly.pdbx_seq_one_letter_code
_entity_poly.pdbx_strand_id
1 'polypeptide(L)'
;MGRKPVVSLEDRVPQLKQRRRKKANRRMLAVVMLFVFIILIILYFQSSFSKVQHFSIEGTEWHSDEKVIEATGVKIGDSYWTTDAEAVEESLLAQLEVESAEVTKKFPTTFNININEYDQVAFIQQDQQFVPVLENGALMDAVPSNELPGHAPLLFGFTSDSLLKEMAAALAKLPAEVQQSVSEVHLTPDDTDAGHISVYMNDGFEVSAIIDTFAEKMEHYPSIITQLDPDVKGIIDLEVGSYFRAYDTSYEEAESAEGEEAEAAEEGQ
;
A
#
# COMPACT_ATOMS: atom_id res chain seq x y z
N MET A 1 96.02 -7.33 23.28
CA MET A 1 95.49 -6.04 22.76
C MET A 1 94.95 -6.25 21.36
N GLY A 2 93.63 -6.40 21.20
CA GLY A 2 93.01 -6.57 19.93
C GLY A 2 92.77 -5.22 19.22
N ARG A 3 93.33 -5.04 18.05
CA ARG A 3 93.11 -3.89 17.21
C ARG A 3 91.70 -4.01 16.62
N LYS A 4 90.79 -3.08 16.93
CA LYS A 4 89.56 -2.92 16.27
C LYS A 4 89.78 -2.59 14.80
N PRO A 5 89.16 -3.28 13.82
CA PRO A 5 89.34 -2.93 12.43
C PRO A 5 88.77 -1.53 12.18
N VAL A 6 89.57 -0.63 11.67
CA VAL A 6 89.22 0.70 11.24
C VAL A 6 88.49 0.49 9.89
N VAL A 7 87.17 0.54 9.92
CA VAL A 7 86.34 0.46 8.69
C VAL A 7 86.50 1.81 7.97
N SER A 8 87.04 1.75 6.74
CA SER A 8 87.29 2.92 5.91
C SER A 8 85.96 3.65 5.64
N LEU A 9 85.98 4.98 5.76
CA LEU A 9 84.82 5.84 5.46
C LEU A 9 84.39 5.74 3.99
N GLU A 10 85.23 5.33 3.05
CA GLU A 10 85.00 5.14 1.66
C GLU A 10 83.95 4.02 1.34
N ASP A 11 83.94 2.97 2.15
CA ASP A 11 83.01 1.83 1.99
C ASP A 11 81.57 2.15 2.49
N ARG A 12 81.42 3.17 3.34
CA ARG A 12 80.04 3.56 3.84
C ARG A 12 79.28 4.54 2.93
N VAL A 13 79.99 5.30 2.15
CA VAL A 13 79.38 6.33 1.23
C VAL A 13 78.52 5.72 0.14
N PRO A 14 78.93 4.63 -0.53
CA PRO A 14 78.06 3.99 -1.55
C PRO A 14 76.79 3.35 -0.95
N GLN A 15 76.87 2.73 0.23
CA GLN A 15 75.72 2.12 0.91
C GLN A 15 74.70 3.17 1.35
N LEU A 16 75.13 4.32 1.85
CA LEU A 16 74.23 5.42 2.22
C LEU A 16 73.57 6.05 1.01
N LYS A 17 74.29 6.21 -0.11
CA LYS A 17 73.72 6.68 -1.38
C LYS A 17 72.71 5.68 -1.93
N GLN A 18 72.99 4.38 -1.88
CA GLN A 18 72.03 3.34 -2.30
C GLN A 18 70.78 3.34 -1.42
N ARG A 19 70.88 3.43 -0.10
CA ARG A 19 69.74 3.53 0.81
C ARG A 19 68.89 4.79 0.55
N ARG A 20 69.52 5.93 0.32
CA ARG A 20 68.81 7.19 -0.04
C ARG A 20 68.09 7.04 -1.39
N ARG A 21 68.74 6.46 -2.42
CA ARG A 21 68.14 6.19 -3.72
C ARG A 21 66.97 5.21 -3.62
N LYS A 22 67.09 4.10 -2.86
CA LYS A 22 66.00 3.16 -2.60
C LYS A 22 64.83 3.86 -1.88
N LYS A 23 65.07 4.71 -0.92
CA LYS A 23 64.03 5.47 -0.19
C LYS A 23 63.39 6.52 -1.09
N ALA A 24 64.13 7.20 -1.94
CA ALA A 24 63.63 8.15 -2.93
C ALA A 24 62.78 7.45 -3.98
N ASN A 25 63.24 6.31 -4.54
CA ASN A 25 62.47 5.53 -5.52
C ASN A 25 61.19 4.97 -4.93
N ARG A 26 61.19 4.50 -3.65
CA ARG A 26 59.96 4.08 -2.98
C ARG A 26 58.95 5.21 -2.82
N ARG A 27 59.43 6.44 -2.48
CA ARG A 27 58.57 7.63 -2.39
C ARG A 27 58.00 8.02 -3.76
N MET A 28 58.87 8.02 -4.79
CA MET A 28 58.46 8.30 -6.15
C MET A 28 57.45 7.26 -6.65
N LEU A 29 57.66 5.97 -6.39
CA LEU A 29 56.72 4.89 -6.71
C LEU A 29 55.36 5.09 -6.00
N ALA A 30 55.40 5.47 -4.73
CA ALA A 30 54.18 5.74 -3.95
C ALA A 30 53.36 6.92 -4.52
N VAL A 31 54.05 7.99 -4.99
CA VAL A 31 53.37 9.14 -5.65
C VAL A 31 52.78 8.72 -7.00
N VAL A 32 53.52 7.95 -7.79
CA VAL A 32 53.01 7.43 -9.08
C VAL A 32 51.80 6.49 -8.86
N MET A 33 51.88 5.60 -7.87
CA MET A 33 50.76 4.73 -7.52
C MET A 33 49.54 5.51 -7.01
N LEU A 34 49.72 6.56 -6.22
CA LEU A 34 48.66 7.47 -5.80
C LEU A 34 48.00 8.15 -7.03
N PHE A 35 48.81 8.62 -7.97
CA PHE A 35 48.33 9.29 -9.18
C PHE A 35 47.50 8.32 -10.06
N VAL A 36 48.02 7.10 -10.25
CA VAL A 36 47.30 6.04 -10.97
C VAL A 36 45.97 5.70 -10.26
N PHE A 37 45.99 5.62 -8.93
CA PHE A 37 44.80 5.36 -8.15
C PHE A 37 43.73 6.45 -8.29
N ILE A 38 44.14 7.73 -8.30
CA ILE A 38 43.23 8.86 -8.56
C ILE A 38 42.62 8.77 -9.97
N ILE A 39 43.43 8.43 -10.98
CA ILE A 39 42.93 8.23 -12.34
C ILE A 39 41.90 7.10 -12.39
N LEU A 40 42.16 5.98 -11.72
CA LEU A 40 41.24 4.85 -11.67
C LEU A 40 39.92 5.24 -10.98
N ILE A 41 39.96 6.04 -9.92
CA ILE A 41 38.76 6.57 -9.26
C ILE A 41 37.94 7.44 -10.22
N ILE A 42 38.59 8.35 -10.95
CA ILE A 42 37.90 9.21 -11.92
C ILE A 42 37.25 8.37 -13.03
N LEU A 43 37.96 7.38 -13.56
CA LEU A 43 37.42 6.46 -14.57
C LEU A 43 36.26 5.63 -14.01
N TYR A 44 36.32 5.19 -12.74
CA TYR A 44 35.23 4.48 -12.09
C TYR A 44 33.97 5.35 -12.00
N PHE A 45 34.06 6.60 -11.51
CA PHE A 45 32.92 7.52 -11.42
C PHE A 45 32.34 7.90 -12.77
N GLN A 46 33.13 7.84 -13.84
CA GLN A 46 32.69 8.11 -15.21
C GLN A 46 32.06 6.86 -15.88
N SER A 47 32.32 5.68 -15.33
CA SER A 47 31.85 4.40 -15.85
C SER A 47 30.39 4.16 -15.49
N SER A 48 29.72 3.28 -16.26
CA SER A 48 28.39 2.75 -15.98
C SER A 48 28.30 2.00 -14.65
N PHE A 49 29.41 1.50 -14.10
CA PHE A 49 29.47 0.83 -12.78
C PHE A 49 29.23 1.76 -11.59
N SER A 50 29.25 3.07 -11.80
CA SER A 50 28.92 4.08 -10.80
C SER A 50 27.52 4.66 -10.95
N LYS A 51 26.73 4.11 -11.88
CA LYS A 51 25.41 4.61 -12.24
C LYS A 51 24.33 3.58 -11.92
N VAL A 52 23.13 4.06 -11.63
CA VAL A 52 21.92 3.22 -11.49
C VAL A 52 21.61 2.58 -12.84
N GLN A 53 21.50 1.26 -12.87
CA GLN A 53 21.19 0.50 -14.08
C GLN A 53 19.93 -0.33 -13.96
N HIS A 54 19.62 -0.81 -12.74
CA HIS A 54 18.53 -1.74 -12.51
C HIS A 54 17.73 -1.32 -11.29
N PHE A 55 16.42 -1.48 -11.42
CA PHE A 55 15.48 -1.49 -10.30
C PHE A 55 14.96 -2.90 -10.15
N SER A 56 14.90 -3.40 -8.93
CA SER A 56 14.21 -4.64 -8.56
C SER A 56 13.05 -4.23 -7.68
N ILE A 57 11.84 -4.35 -8.18
CA ILE A 57 10.61 -3.90 -7.51
C ILE A 57 9.83 -5.13 -7.12
N GLU A 58 9.34 -5.16 -5.89
CA GLU A 58 8.55 -6.25 -5.32
C GLU A 58 7.40 -5.65 -4.51
N GLY A 59 6.23 -6.34 -4.52
CA GLY A 59 5.08 -6.03 -3.69
C GLY A 59 4.07 -5.06 -4.30
N THR A 60 4.16 -4.77 -5.60
CA THR A 60 3.17 -3.95 -6.32
C THR A 60 1.98 -4.80 -6.75
N GLU A 61 0.76 -4.33 -6.48
CA GLU A 61 -0.49 -4.94 -6.94
C GLU A 61 -1.21 -4.05 -7.97
N TRP A 62 -1.20 -2.74 -7.73
CA TRP A 62 -1.95 -1.76 -8.53
C TRP A 62 -1.08 -1.02 -9.54
N HIS A 63 0.21 -0.88 -9.26
CA HIS A 63 1.12 -0.11 -10.08
C HIS A 63 2.04 -0.99 -10.91
N SER A 64 2.29 -0.56 -12.16
CA SER A 64 3.36 -1.16 -12.96
C SER A 64 4.73 -0.69 -12.46
N ASP A 65 5.75 -1.50 -12.69
CA ASP A 65 7.14 -1.17 -12.34
C ASP A 65 7.57 0.20 -12.91
N GLU A 66 7.08 0.56 -14.11
CA GLU A 66 7.38 1.84 -14.75
C GLU A 66 6.83 3.02 -13.95
N LYS A 67 5.59 2.94 -13.44
CA LYS A 67 4.99 3.99 -12.59
C LYS A 67 5.76 4.13 -11.29
N VAL A 68 6.15 3.02 -10.68
CA VAL A 68 6.95 3.03 -9.45
C VAL A 68 8.30 3.71 -9.71
N ILE A 69 9.00 3.35 -10.78
CA ILE A 69 10.28 3.99 -11.15
C ILE A 69 10.09 5.49 -11.36
N GLU A 70 9.03 5.92 -12.03
CA GLU A 70 8.73 7.34 -12.23
C GLU A 70 8.51 8.06 -10.89
N ALA A 71 7.78 7.44 -9.97
CA ALA A 71 7.53 7.97 -8.62
C ALA A 71 8.80 8.13 -7.79
N THR A 72 9.83 7.30 -8.00
CA THR A 72 11.14 7.44 -7.33
C THR A 72 11.86 8.75 -7.69
N GLY A 73 11.54 9.34 -8.83
CA GLY A 73 12.27 10.48 -9.41
C GLY A 73 13.68 10.14 -9.90
N VAL A 74 14.13 8.89 -9.79
CA VAL A 74 15.47 8.43 -10.18
C VAL A 74 15.43 7.82 -11.57
N LYS A 75 16.41 8.17 -12.40
CA LYS A 75 16.52 7.67 -13.78
C LYS A 75 17.69 6.70 -13.93
N ILE A 76 17.54 5.75 -14.85
CA ILE A 76 18.67 4.92 -15.27
C ILE A 76 19.77 5.84 -15.80
N GLY A 77 20.98 5.71 -15.25
CA GLY A 77 22.12 6.56 -15.58
C GLY A 77 22.46 7.61 -14.52
N ASP A 78 21.61 7.82 -13.53
CA ASP A 78 21.91 8.67 -12.37
C ASP A 78 23.03 8.06 -11.53
N SER A 79 23.68 8.89 -10.72
CA SER A 79 24.78 8.43 -9.88
C SER A 79 24.29 7.53 -8.74
N TYR A 80 24.72 6.28 -8.73
CA TYR A 80 24.40 5.32 -7.65
C TYR A 80 24.83 5.82 -6.25
N TRP A 81 25.93 6.56 -6.17
CA TRP A 81 26.49 7.01 -4.90
C TRP A 81 25.81 8.24 -4.32
N THR A 82 25.38 9.16 -5.19
CA THR A 82 24.75 10.43 -4.78
C THR A 82 23.24 10.35 -4.67
N THR A 83 22.60 9.37 -5.31
CA THR A 83 21.17 9.11 -5.11
C THR A 83 20.95 8.62 -3.71
N ASP A 84 20.09 9.30 -2.96
CA ASP A 84 19.77 8.94 -1.58
C ASP A 84 18.59 7.95 -1.55
N ALA A 85 18.77 6.83 -0.86
CA ALA A 85 17.72 5.82 -0.75
C ALA A 85 16.56 6.29 0.14
N GLU A 86 16.85 7.07 1.20
CA GLU A 86 15.83 7.63 2.07
C GLU A 86 14.95 8.64 1.33
N ALA A 87 15.56 9.49 0.46
CA ALA A 87 14.80 10.43 -0.36
C ALA A 87 13.91 9.73 -1.39
N VAL A 88 14.34 8.59 -1.92
CA VAL A 88 13.52 7.75 -2.82
C VAL A 88 12.35 7.13 -2.06
N GLU A 89 12.60 6.61 -0.86
CA GLU A 89 11.57 6.06 0.02
C GLU A 89 10.52 7.11 0.39
N GLU A 90 10.95 8.33 0.78
CA GLU A 90 10.02 9.45 1.05
C GLU A 90 9.17 9.81 -0.18
N SER A 91 9.75 9.75 -1.38
CA SER A 91 9.03 10.04 -2.62
C SER A 91 7.95 8.98 -2.92
N LEU A 92 8.22 7.72 -2.60
CA LEU A 92 7.25 6.63 -2.74
C LEU A 92 6.14 6.73 -1.68
N LEU A 93 6.49 6.99 -0.42
CA LEU A 93 5.53 7.19 0.67
C LEU A 93 4.62 8.42 0.48
N ALA A 94 5.00 9.35 -0.39
CA ALA A 94 4.15 10.47 -0.75
C ALA A 94 3.02 10.10 -1.73
N GLN A 95 3.03 8.90 -2.31
CA GLN A 95 1.92 8.40 -3.13
C GLN A 95 0.79 7.93 -2.19
N LEU A 96 -0.45 8.23 -2.57
CA LEU A 96 -1.63 7.95 -1.74
C LEU A 96 -1.89 6.45 -1.57
N GLU A 97 -1.44 5.66 -2.52
CA GLU A 97 -1.67 4.22 -2.59
C GLU A 97 -0.61 3.39 -1.83
N VAL A 98 0.50 4.02 -1.41
CA VAL A 98 1.61 3.33 -0.75
C VAL A 98 1.46 3.39 0.77
N GLU A 99 1.34 2.23 1.41
CA GLU A 99 1.32 2.08 2.87
C GLU A 99 2.74 2.13 3.44
N SER A 100 3.65 1.37 2.84
CA SER A 100 5.05 1.34 3.24
C SER A 100 5.97 1.09 2.05
N ALA A 101 7.18 1.63 2.12
CA ALA A 101 8.22 1.41 1.14
C ALA A 101 9.54 1.20 1.86
N GLU A 102 10.34 0.27 1.37
CA GLU A 102 11.71 0.04 1.81
C GLU A 102 12.63 0.07 0.59
N VAL A 103 13.59 1.00 0.62
CA VAL A 103 14.52 1.19 -0.50
C VAL A 103 15.94 0.85 -0.05
N THR A 104 16.51 -0.19 -0.65
CA THR A 104 17.87 -0.63 -0.36
C THR A 104 18.76 -0.60 -1.59
N LYS A 105 20.01 -0.22 -1.39
CA LYS A 105 21.00 -0.19 -2.45
C LYS A 105 21.78 -1.49 -2.52
N LYS A 106 21.68 -2.22 -3.62
CA LYS A 106 22.45 -3.43 -3.89
C LYS A 106 23.61 -3.11 -4.84
N PHE A 107 24.81 -3.12 -4.28
CA PHE A 107 26.03 -2.86 -5.05
C PHE A 107 26.17 -3.82 -6.25
N PRO A 108 26.61 -3.35 -7.43
CA PRO A 108 27.14 -2.02 -7.72
C PRO A 108 26.12 -1.00 -8.26
N THR A 109 24.96 -1.40 -8.80
CA THR A 109 24.15 -0.55 -9.71
C THR A 109 22.65 -0.71 -9.54
N THR A 110 22.19 -1.47 -8.54
CA THR A 110 20.79 -1.85 -8.37
C THR A 110 20.16 -1.18 -7.16
N PHE A 111 18.93 -0.70 -7.34
CA PHE A 111 18.03 -0.33 -6.25
C PHE A 111 16.99 -1.43 -6.07
N ASN A 112 16.94 -2.02 -4.88
CA ASN A 112 15.83 -2.88 -4.49
C ASN A 112 14.78 -2.02 -3.81
N ILE A 113 13.55 -2.09 -4.31
CA ILE A 113 12.39 -1.37 -3.82
C ILE A 113 11.37 -2.41 -3.43
N ASN A 114 11.02 -2.48 -2.16
CA ASN A 114 9.94 -3.30 -1.64
C ASN A 114 8.82 -2.36 -1.20
N ILE A 115 7.66 -2.48 -1.85
CA ILE A 115 6.49 -1.64 -1.61
C ILE A 115 5.39 -2.52 -1.03
N ASN A 116 4.66 -1.96 -0.08
CA ASN A 116 3.38 -2.48 0.35
C ASN A 116 2.33 -1.41 0.00
N GLU A 117 1.40 -1.75 -0.86
CA GLU A 117 0.31 -0.87 -1.26
C GLU A 117 -0.89 -1.12 -0.35
N TYR A 118 -1.71 -0.08 -0.11
CA TYR A 118 -2.95 -0.22 0.62
C TYR A 118 -3.93 -1.14 -0.10
N ASP A 119 -4.58 -2.03 0.64
CA ASP A 119 -5.61 -2.91 0.09
C ASP A 119 -6.86 -2.13 -0.32
N GLN A 120 -7.50 -2.60 -1.38
CA GLN A 120 -8.81 -2.12 -1.78
C GLN A 120 -9.88 -2.75 -0.91
N VAL A 121 -10.72 -1.92 -0.26
CA VAL A 121 -11.75 -2.38 0.68
C VAL A 121 -13.18 -2.17 0.17
N ALA A 122 -13.39 -1.26 -0.77
CA ALA A 122 -14.72 -0.91 -1.28
C ALA A 122 -14.66 -0.27 -2.67
N PHE A 123 -15.82 0.03 -3.23
CA PHE A 123 -16.00 0.95 -4.35
C PHE A 123 -16.96 2.07 -3.97
N ILE A 124 -16.77 3.26 -4.54
CA ILE A 124 -17.76 4.34 -4.52
C ILE A 124 -18.21 4.66 -5.92
N GLN A 125 -19.50 4.95 -6.10
CA GLN A 125 -20.03 5.34 -7.39
C GLN A 125 -19.89 6.86 -7.60
N GLN A 126 -19.15 7.27 -8.63
CA GLN A 126 -19.04 8.66 -9.07
C GLN A 126 -19.29 8.74 -10.58
N ASP A 127 -20.14 9.65 -11.00
CA ASP A 127 -20.44 9.92 -12.44
C ASP A 127 -20.69 8.66 -13.30
N GLN A 128 -21.41 7.66 -12.76
CA GLN A 128 -21.69 6.36 -13.40
C GLN A 128 -20.44 5.46 -13.59
N GLN A 129 -19.35 5.78 -12.93
CA GLN A 129 -18.16 4.94 -12.86
C GLN A 129 -17.96 4.46 -11.43
N PHE A 130 -17.27 3.35 -11.29
CA PHE A 130 -16.87 2.84 -9.99
C PHE A 130 -15.41 3.22 -9.71
N VAL A 131 -15.19 3.84 -8.57
CA VAL A 131 -13.90 4.29 -8.11
C VAL A 131 -13.50 3.41 -6.94
N PRO A 132 -12.37 2.67 -7.01
CA PRO A 132 -11.89 1.87 -5.90
C PRO A 132 -11.51 2.76 -4.72
N VAL A 133 -11.84 2.30 -3.51
CA VAL A 133 -11.52 2.94 -2.23
C VAL A 133 -10.51 2.06 -1.51
N LEU A 134 -9.36 2.63 -1.17
CA LEU A 134 -8.33 1.96 -0.39
C LEU A 134 -8.64 2.04 1.10
N GLU A 135 -8.02 1.19 1.92
CA GLU A 135 -8.24 1.12 3.37
C GLU A 135 -7.89 2.42 4.12
N ASN A 136 -7.00 3.26 3.55
CA ASN A 136 -6.70 4.59 4.07
C ASN A 136 -7.73 5.66 3.63
N GLY A 137 -8.76 5.28 2.86
CA GLY A 137 -9.78 6.15 2.31
C GLY A 137 -9.39 6.89 1.02
N ALA A 138 -8.20 6.62 0.47
CA ALA A 138 -7.79 7.18 -0.81
C ALA A 138 -8.61 6.58 -1.95
N LEU A 139 -8.86 7.39 -2.97
CA LEU A 139 -9.56 7.00 -4.18
C LEU A 139 -8.57 6.76 -5.31
N MET A 140 -8.71 5.65 -6.00
CA MET A 140 -7.92 5.32 -7.18
C MET A 140 -8.56 5.84 -8.47
N ASP A 141 -7.94 5.57 -9.60
CA ASP A 141 -8.52 5.82 -10.90
C ASP A 141 -9.80 4.99 -11.11
N ALA A 142 -10.82 5.60 -11.71
CA ALA A 142 -12.10 4.93 -11.96
C ALA A 142 -11.92 3.72 -12.88
N VAL A 143 -12.57 2.63 -12.53
CA VAL A 143 -12.59 1.40 -13.33
C VAL A 143 -13.87 1.31 -14.17
N PRO A 144 -13.82 0.68 -15.36
CA PRO A 144 -15.01 0.43 -16.16
C PRO A 144 -16.03 -0.43 -15.41
N SER A 145 -17.32 -0.14 -15.58
CA SER A 145 -18.41 -0.83 -14.86
C SER A 145 -18.47 -2.35 -15.11
N ASN A 146 -17.81 -2.85 -16.15
CA ASN A 146 -17.73 -4.28 -16.46
C ASN A 146 -16.58 -5.01 -15.76
N GLU A 147 -15.77 -4.30 -15.00
CA GLU A 147 -14.59 -4.83 -14.29
C GLU A 147 -14.75 -4.80 -12.76
N LEU A 148 -15.98 -4.65 -12.26
CA LEU A 148 -16.23 -4.73 -10.83
C LEU A 148 -15.81 -6.10 -10.32
N PRO A 149 -14.81 -6.18 -9.42
CA PRO A 149 -14.53 -7.42 -8.71
C PRO A 149 -15.71 -7.69 -7.78
N GLY A 150 -16.35 -8.84 -7.93
CA GLY A 150 -17.57 -9.22 -7.22
C GLY A 150 -17.43 -9.48 -5.70
N HIS A 151 -16.44 -8.89 -5.05
CA HIS A 151 -16.10 -9.21 -3.64
C HIS A 151 -15.88 -7.99 -2.75
N ALA A 152 -16.04 -6.76 -3.27
CA ALA A 152 -15.91 -5.56 -2.46
C ALA A 152 -17.23 -4.78 -2.42
N PRO A 153 -17.64 -4.27 -1.25
CA PRO A 153 -18.90 -3.55 -1.09
C PRO A 153 -18.94 -2.23 -1.86
N LEU A 154 -20.16 -1.79 -2.21
CA LEU A 154 -20.42 -0.47 -2.78
C LEU A 154 -20.78 0.51 -1.66
N LEU A 155 -20.14 1.67 -1.67
CA LEU A 155 -20.41 2.75 -0.71
C LEU A 155 -21.29 3.82 -1.34
N PHE A 156 -22.36 4.19 -0.64
CA PHE A 156 -23.32 5.20 -1.05
C PHE A 156 -23.46 6.32 -0.02
N GLY A 157 -23.60 7.55 -0.48
CA GLY A 157 -23.85 8.72 0.38
C GLY A 157 -22.61 9.32 1.06
N PHE A 158 -21.42 8.75 0.86
CA PHE A 158 -20.18 9.24 1.45
C PHE A 158 -19.66 10.45 0.66
N THR A 159 -20.11 11.64 1.05
CA THR A 159 -19.66 12.92 0.46
C THR A 159 -18.56 13.61 1.28
N SER A 160 -18.33 13.16 2.51
CA SER A 160 -17.29 13.67 3.40
C SER A 160 -16.08 12.75 3.36
N ASP A 161 -14.90 13.31 3.08
CA ASP A 161 -13.63 12.58 3.06
C ASP A 161 -13.30 11.94 4.41
N SER A 162 -13.70 12.57 5.55
CA SER A 162 -13.46 12.00 6.87
C SER A 162 -14.27 10.74 7.12
N LEU A 163 -15.58 10.77 6.81
CA LEU A 163 -16.46 9.60 7.00
C LEU A 163 -16.11 8.47 6.03
N LEU A 164 -15.70 8.80 4.80
CA LEU A 164 -15.21 7.81 3.84
C LEU A 164 -13.95 7.11 4.38
N LYS A 165 -12.99 7.86 4.90
CA LYS A 165 -11.77 7.33 5.50
C LYS A 165 -12.05 6.47 6.73
N GLU A 166 -12.96 6.90 7.61
CA GLU A 166 -13.36 6.15 8.80
C GLU A 166 -14.04 4.83 8.40
N MET A 167 -14.93 4.86 7.40
CA MET A 167 -15.60 3.66 6.89
C MET A 167 -14.63 2.69 6.21
N ALA A 168 -13.72 3.19 5.38
CA ALA A 168 -12.69 2.37 4.75
C ALA A 168 -11.81 1.66 5.78
N ALA A 169 -11.35 2.40 6.80
CA ALA A 169 -10.58 1.83 7.91
C ALA A 169 -11.39 0.84 8.77
N ALA A 170 -12.71 1.01 8.87
CA ALA A 170 -13.57 0.06 9.56
C ALA A 170 -13.76 -1.22 8.75
N LEU A 171 -13.94 -1.13 7.42
CA LEU A 171 -14.03 -2.29 6.52
C LEU A 171 -12.72 -3.10 6.50
N ALA A 172 -11.57 -2.43 6.49
CA ALA A 172 -10.25 -3.07 6.53
C ALA A 172 -10.02 -3.93 7.79
N LYS A 173 -10.67 -3.57 8.91
CA LYS A 173 -10.56 -4.31 10.18
C LYS A 173 -11.45 -5.54 10.25
N LEU A 174 -12.41 -5.69 9.33
CA LEU A 174 -13.31 -6.82 9.34
C LEU A 174 -12.55 -8.14 9.03
N PRO A 175 -12.94 -9.26 9.67
CA PRO A 175 -12.51 -10.57 9.19
C PRO A 175 -12.90 -10.75 7.72
N ALA A 176 -12.04 -11.39 6.93
CA ALA A 176 -12.23 -11.54 5.49
C ALA A 176 -13.58 -12.16 5.10
N GLU A 177 -14.08 -13.12 5.92
CA GLU A 177 -15.39 -13.76 5.74
C GLU A 177 -16.54 -12.75 5.88
N VAL A 178 -16.44 -11.85 6.86
CA VAL A 178 -17.47 -10.81 7.11
C VAL A 178 -17.39 -9.75 6.03
N GLN A 179 -16.19 -9.29 5.71
CA GLN A 179 -15.99 -8.29 4.66
C GLN A 179 -16.58 -8.74 3.31
N GLN A 180 -16.35 -9.99 2.92
CA GLN A 180 -16.89 -10.57 1.69
C GLN A 180 -18.41 -10.77 1.71
N SER A 181 -19.04 -10.79 2.89
CA SER A 181 -20.47 -10.89 3.03
C SER A 181 -21.21 -9.54 2.94
N VAL A 182 -20.48 -8.42 2.99
CA VAL A 182 -21.04 -7.08 2.79
C VAL A 182 -21.26 -6.80 1.31
N SER A 183 -22.48 -6.37 0.95
CA SER A 183 -22.84 -5.99 -0.43
C SER A 183 -22.77 -4.48 -0.64
N GLU A 184 -23.50 -3.73 0.19
CA GLU A 184 -23.61 -2.28 0.09
C GLU A 184 -23.53 -1.64 1.46
N VAL A 185 -22.99 -0.44 1.54
CA VAL A 185 -23.00 0.40 2.74
C VAL A 185 -23.55 1.77 2.38
N HIS A 186 -24.64 2.14 2.99
CA HIS A 186 -25.28 3.42 2.80
C HIS A 186 -25.06 4.30 4.03
N LEU A 187 -24.48 5.48 3.82
CA LEU A 187 -24.42 6.49 4.86
C LEU A 187 -25.82 7.11 5.04
N THR A 188 -26.41 6.90 6.19
CA THR A 188 -27.77 7.33 6.55
C THR A 188 -27.74 8.15 7.83
N PRO A 189 -27.10 9.36 7.83
CA PRO A 189 -26.94 10.17 9.02
C PRO A 189 -28.28 10.52 9.63
N ASP A 190 -28.38 10.47 10.95
CA ASP A 190 -29.53 10.88 11.71
C ASP A 190 -29.22 12.12 12.61
N ASP A 191 -30.22 12.59 13.37
CA ASP A 191 -30.05 13.76 14.24
C ASP A 191 -29.08 13.52 15.40
N THR A 192 -28.73 12.26 15.70
CA THR A 192 -27.90 11.88 16.84
C THR A 192 -26.48 11.49 16.41
N ASP A 193 -26.31 10.92 15.21
CA ASP A 193 -25.02 10.46 14.73
C ASP A 193 -24.87 10.67 13.22
N ALA A 194 -23.81 11.42 12.85
CA ALA A 194 -23.47 11.65 11.45
C ALA A 194 -22.85 10.41 10.78
N GLY A 195 -22.36 9.46 11.56
CA GLY A 195 -21.75 8.21 11.13
C GLY A 195 -22.67 7.00 11.14
N HIS A 196 -23.99 7.22 11.22
CA HIS A 196 -24.97 6.15 11.11
C HIS A 196 -24.98 5.57 9.69
N ILE A 197 -24.98 4.22 9.59
CA ILE A 197 -24.95 3.46 8.33
C ILE A 197 -25.96 2.34 8.30
N SER A 198 -26.54 2.10 7.13
CA SER A 198 -27.28 0.87 6.79
C SER A 198 -26.41 0.00 5.87
N VAL A 199 -26.16 -1.22 6.30
CA VAL A 199 -25.30 -2.19 5.59
C VAL A 199 -26.14 -3.34 5.08
N TYR A 200 -26.14 -3.55 3.79
CA TYR A 200 -26.84 -4.66 3.14
C TYR A 200 -25.89 -5.84 2.95
N MET A 201 -26.30 -7.00 3.45
CA MET A 201 -25.51 -8.21 3.43
C MET A 201 -25.90 -9.10 2.25
N ASN A 202 -24.95 -9.89 1.73
CA ASN A 202 -25.20 -10.83 0.62
C ASN A 202 -26.22 -11.93 0.94
N ASP A 203 -26.45 -12.23 2.22
CA ASP A 203 -27.44 -13.18 2.70
C ASP A 203 -28.85 -12.58 2.85
N GLY A 204 -29.00 -11.28 2.56
CA GLY A 204 -30.29 -10.56 2.52
C GLY A 204 -30.71 -9.95 3.85
N PHE A 205 -29.86 -9.94 4.87
CA PHE A 205 -30.07 -9.15 6.09
C PHE A 205 -29.58 -7.71 5.87
N GLU A 206 -30.17 -6.78 6.61
CA GLU A 206 -29.70 -5.41 6.76
C GLU A 206 -29.13 -5.23 8.16
N VAL A 207 -28.04 -4.48 8.27
CA VAL A 207 -27.42 -4.13 9.56
C VAL A 207 -27.45 -2.63 9.73
N SER A 208 -28.07 -2.13 10.82
CA SER A 208 -28.01 -0.74 11.28
C SER A 208 -26.89 -0.60 12.28
N ALA A 209 -25.95 0.32 12.01
CA ALA A 209 -24.75 0.48 12.84
C ALA A 209 -24.19 1.91 12.78
N ILE A 210 -23.20 2.16 13.63
CA ILE A 210 -22.42 3.40 13.65
C ILE A 210 -20.98 3.05 13.24
N ILE A 211 -20.37 3.85 12.35
CA ILE A 211 -19.03 3.60 11.79
C ILE A 211 -18.00 3.30 12.87
N ASP A 212 -17.97 4.07 13.96
CA ASP A 212 -16.99 3.96 15.04
C ASP A 212 -16.95 2.58 15.70
N THR A 213 -18.10 1.93 15.82
CA THR A 213 -18.23 0.61 16.49
C THR A 213 -18.50 -0.51 15.52
N PHE A 214 -18.63 -0.23 14.24
CA PHE A 214 -19.01 -1.16 13.20
C PHE A 214 -18.10 -2.39 13.14
N ALA A 215 -16.79 -2.19 13.02
CA ALA A 215 -15.85 -3.29 12.87
C ALA A 215 -15.91 -4.27 14.07
N GLU A 216 -15.91 -3.74 15.30
CA GLU A 216 -15.96 -4.54 16.51
C GLU A 216 -17.24 -5.39 16.60
N LYS A 217 -18.39 -4.78 16.28
CA LYS A 217 -19.68 -5.45 16.39
C LYS A 217 -19.91 -6.46 15.27
N MET A 218 -19.43 -6.16 14.07
CA MET A 218 -19.52 -7.04 12.91
C MET A 218 -18.67 -8.31 13.02
N GLU A 219 -17.65 -8.34 13.87
CA GLU A 219 -16.95 -9.62 14.19
C GLU A 219 -17.91 -10.70 14.70
N HIS A 220 -19.02 -10.30 15.33
CA HIS A 220 -20.02 -11.21 15.88
C HIS A 220 -21.12 -11.58 14.89
N TYR A 221 -21.17 -10.95 13.71
CA TYR A 221 -22.20 -11.17 12.70
C TYR A 221 -22.43 -12.65 12.37
N PRO A 222 -21.42 -13.48 12.11
CA PRO A 222 -21.63 -14.92 11.83
C PRO A 222 -22.34 -15.66 12.97
N SER A 223 -22.09 -15.27 14.21
CA SER A 223 -22.75 -15.87 15.39
C SER A 223 -24.19 -15.39 15.53
N ILE A 224 -24.50 -14.18 15.11
CA ILE A 224 -25.86 -13.62 15.17
C ILE A 224 -26.76 -14.32 14.14
N ILE A 225 -26.31 -14.39 12.88
CA ILE A 225 -27.13 -14.96 11.81
C ILE A 225 -27.44 -16.47 12.01
N THR A 226 -26.55 -17.21 12.67
CA THR A 226 -26.82 -18.63 12.99
C THR A 226 -27.95 -18.83 14.00
N GLN A 227 -28.37 -17.78 14.72
CA GLN A 227 -29.46 -17.82 15.70
C GLN A 227 -30.79 -17.34 15.10
N LEU A 228 -30.76 -16.78 13.89
CA LEU A 228 -31.94 -16.26 13.18
C LEU A 228 -32.49 -17.31 12.22
N ASP A 229 -33.79 -17.20 11.93
CA ASP A 229 -34.44 -18.00 10.89
C ASP A 229 -33.97 -17.45 9.50
N PRO A 230 -33.34 -18.28 8.65
CA PRO A 230 -32.84 -17.83 7.35
C PRO A 230 -33.94 -17.41 6.38
N ASP A 231 -35.17 -17.84 6.59
CA ASP A 231 -36.32 -17.49 5.75
C ASP A 231 -36.97 -16.17 6.17
N VAL A 232 -36.63 -15.64 7.37
CA VAL A 232 -37.19 -14.38 7.88
C VAL A 232 -36.12 -13.28 7.79
N LYS A 233 -36.23 -12.42 6.80
CA LYS A 233 -35.32 -11.29 6.60
C LYS A 233 -35.75 -10.08 7.42
N GLY A 234 -34.77 -9.22 7.71
CA GLY A 234 -34.99 -8.03 8.54
C GLY A 234 -33.72 -7.27 8.85
N ILE A 235 -33.86 -6.35 9.79
CA ILE A 235 -32.81 -5.44 10.23
C ILE A 235 -32.18 -5.97 11.53
N ILE A 236 -30.88 -6.09 11.55
CA ILE A 236 -30.07 -6.37 12.74
C ILE A 236 -29.51 -5.02 13.22
N ASP A 237 -30.05 -4.52 14.33
CA ASP A 237 -29.60 -3.28 14.93
C ASP A 237 -28.40 -3.56 15.85
N LEU A 238 -27.26 -2.95 15.51
CA LEU A 238 -26.00 -3.05 16.24
C LEU A 238 -25.56 -1.71 16.88
N GLU A 239 -26.43 -0.70 16.92
CA GLU A 239 -26.06 0.63 17.45
C GLU A 239 -25.75 0.61 18.95
N VAL A 240 -26.64 0.03 19.76
CA VAL A 240 -26.50 -0.02 21.21
C VAL A 240 -26.36 -1.45 21.73
N GLY A 241 -26.98 -2.39 21.04
CA GLY A 241 -26.96 -3.82 21.37
C GLY A 241 -27.05 -4.64 20.10
N SER A 242 -27.56 -5.89 20.20
CA SER A 242 -27.89 -6.71 19.05
C SER A 242 -29.36 -7.06 19.10
N TYR A 243 -30.16 -6.40 18.29
CA TYR A 243 -31.60 -6.60 18.21
C TYR A 243 -31.95 -6.97 16.76
N PHE A 244 -32.77 -8.00 16.59
CA PHE A 244 -33.35 -8.35 15.30
C PHE A 244 -34.78 -7.87 15.18
N ARG A 245 -35.11 -7.23 14.07
CA ARG A 245 -36.46 -6.81 13.70
C ARG A 245 -36.75 -7.31 12.28
N ALA A 246 -37.69 -8.24 12.15
CA ALA A 246 -38.13 -8.71 10.84
C ALA A 246 -38.76 -7.58 10.03
N TYR A 247 -38.59 -7.62 8.71
CA TYR A 247 -39.37 -6.74 7.82
C TYR A 247 -40.87 -7.08 7.98
N ASP A 248 -41.71 -6.04 7.97
CA ASP A 248 -43.14 -6.23 8.16
C ASP A 248 -43.74 -6.75 6.84
N THR A 249 -43.90 -8.05 6.75
CA THR A 249 -44.47 -8.72 5.57
C THR A 249 -45.97 -8.47 5.40
N SER A 250 -46.61 -7.83 6.38
CA SER A 250 -48.05 -7.57 6.38
C SER A 250 -48.53 -6.62 5.27
N TYR A 251 -47.63 -5.77 4.73
CA TYR A 251 -47.99 -4.86 3.63
C TYR A 251 -47.91 -5.51 2.24
N GLU A 252 -46.99 -6.42 2.01
CA GLU A 252 -46.86 -7.12 0.73
C GLU A 252 -47.98 -8.17 0.54
N GLU A 253 -48.40 -8.85 1.63
CA GLU A 253 -49.53 -9.76 1.57
C GLU A 253 -50.88 -9.03 1.37
N ALA A 254 -51.01 -7.83 1.90
CA ALA A 254 -52.20 -7.00 1.69
C ALA A 254 -52.31 -6.45 0.24
N GLU A 255 -51.19 -6.03 -0.34
CA GLU A 255 -51.13 -5.50 -1.69
C GLU A 255 -51.29 -6.62 -2.75
N SER A 256 -50.76 -7.81 -2.48
CA SER A 256 -50.97 -9.00 -3.34
C SER A 256 -52.42 -9.53 -3.24
N ALA A 257 -53.03 -9.48 -2.07
CA ALA A 257 -54.43 -9.90 -1.90
C ALA A 257 -55.42 -8.92 -2.54
N GLU A 258 -55.18 -7.61 -2.46
CA GLU A 258 -55.99 -6.60 -3.19
C GLU A 258 -55.81 -6.68 -4.70
N GLY A 259 -54.61 -7.07 -5.20
CA GLY A 259 -54.37 -7.29 -6.63
C GLY A 259 -55.10 -8.51 -7.17
N GLU A 260 -55.12 -9.63 -6.44
CA GLU A 260 -55.84 -10.85 -6.83
C GLU A 260 -57.38 -10.67 -6.78
N GLU A 261 -57.91 -9.92 -5.79
CA GLU A 261 -59.35 -9.62 -5.75
C GLU A 261 -59.79 -8.66 -6.88
N ALA A 262 -58.92 -7.73 -7.27
CA ALA A 262 -59.21 -6.84 -8.41
C ALA A 262 -59.22 -7.57 -9.77
N GLU A 263 -58.31 -8.52 -9.97
CA GLU A 263 -58.21 -9.32 -11.21
C GLU A 263 -59.35 -10.34 -11.30
N ALA A 264 -59.77 -10.93 -10.19
CA ALA A 264 -60.90 -11.84 -10.12
C ALA A 264 -62.26 -11.12 -10.35
N ALA A 265 -62.35 -9.83 -10.07
CA ALA A 265 -63.56 -9.02 -10.31
C ALA A 265 -63.69 -8.58 -11.77
N GLU A 266 -62.59 -8.48 -12.54
CA GLU A 266 -62.62 -8.16 -13.97
C GLU A 266 -62.90 -9.39 -14.88
N GLU A 267 -62.52 -10.60 -14.44
CA GLU A 267 -62.82 -11.84 -15.21
C GLU A 267 -64.27 -12.35 -15.05
N GLY A 268 -65.04 -11.75 -14.17
CA GLY A 268 -66.44 -12.17 -13.86
C GLY A 268 -67.51 -11.37 -14.52
N GLN A 269 -67.27 -10.50 -15.53
CA GLN A 269 -68.28 -9.76 -16.27
C GLN A 269 -68.45 -10.19 -17.72
#